data_0d6ae8f9ce2b038f338f71794d89bbef
#
_entry.id   0d6ae8f9ce2b038f338f71794d89bbef
#
_cell.length_a   1.000
_cell.length_b   1.000
_cell.length_c   1.000
_cell.angle_alpha   90.00
_cell.angle_beta   90.00
_cell.angle_gamma   90.00
#
_symmetry.space_group_name_H-M   'P 1'
#
loop_
_entity.id
_entity.type
_entity.pdbx_description
1 polymer ?
#
loop_
_entity_poly.entity_id
_entity_poly.type
_entity_poly.pdbx_seq_one_letter_code
_entity_poly.pdbx_strand_id
1 'polypeptide(L)'
;MSSATQVPTSLSSACTQLGKRAAQALADKFANNPAIPTELQLLPASKPEFGDLQVNACLQLAKPLGQKPRDLAQVVLSSLTDHPAVAKAEIAGPGYVNVFLTDGFLSGCLSTLGNDPRHGIEQLHVGKTVVVDYSSPNIAKPMHIGHIRSTIIGDALRRVFSSVGYRVIADNHLGDWGTQFGKLIVAYRSWIDESAFARDPIGELVRLYQKFVQEEKAQADALQLTRTAHTGDDEEDDDATAQVTPLLAKARAELAKLQQGDAENLKLWKHFVTVSLAEFDKTYARLGVKFDTVYGESHFHPRLASLVEELRQKGIAEASRGAVICNVDGAPAPLLIRKADGSFLYGTTDLATIEQRVRDYQPERVLYVVGSPQQLHFQQVFFIARKMGVTCSLEHISFGSMRFKDKDGNYTTGSTRKGNVPLLDEFLDLATERAAQVAKQKNDELPDGELADVARVVGIGAIKYNDLSRDRQQDIHFDIDKALALEGNTAPYMQYAYARLRSIARKAQNEGAATADSVTIVEPAERRLARRLLDYAAAVETVARTARPHHLCEYLFDLAGAVSTFYTEVPVLKAQPEARASRLKLLALVAETLKHGLSLLGIEVPERM
;
A
#
# COMPACT_ATOMS: atom_id res chain seq x y z
N MET A 1 -37.73 -13.46 28.09
CA MET A 1 -36.46 -13.32 28.84
C MET A 1 -35.70 -12.18 28.18
N SER A 2 -35.64 -11.02 28.86
CA SER A 2 -34.88 -9.85 28.39
C SER A 2 -33.41 -10.23 28.36
N SER A 3 -32.82 -10.38 27.16
CA SER A 3 -31.38 -10.43 27.02
C SER A 3 -30.82 -9.09 27.50
N ALA A 4 -30.20 -9.08 28.67
CA ALA A 4 -29.45 -7.91 29.13
C ALA A 4 -28.54 -7.49 27.98
N THR A 5 -28.79 -6.31 27.43
CA THR A 5 -27.99 -5.76 26.32
C THR A 5 -26.56 -5.59 26.84
N GLN A 6 -25.68 -6.46 26.42
CA GLN A 6 -24.26 -6.41 26.83
C GLN A 6 -23.69 -5.09 26.35
N VAL A 7 -23.13 -4.29 27.26
CA VAL A 7 -22.53 -2.99 26.92
C VAL A 7 -21.39 -3.26 25.94
N PRO A 8 -21.40 -2.61 24.76
CA PRO A 8 -20.34 -2.82 23.79
C PRO A 8 -18.97 -2.39 24.33
N THR A 9 -17.94 -3.12 23.99
CA THR A 9 -16.57 -2.90 24.49
C THR A 9 -15.68 -2.11 23.54
N SER A 10 -16.18 -1.85 22.31
CA SER A 10 -15.50 -1.03 21.30
C SER A 10 -16.49 -0.10 20.61
N LEU A 11 -15.97 0.95 19.96
CA LEU A 11 -16.80 1.87 19.19
C LEU A 11 -17.46 1.18 17.98
N SER A 12 -16.73 0.31 17.29
CA SER A 12 -17.26 -0.50 16.17
C SER A 12 -18.41 -1.39 16.64
N SER A 13 -18.22 -2.11 17.74
CA SER A 13 -19.28 -2.93 18.35
C SER A 13 -20.50 -2.09 18.73
N ALA A 14 -20.31 -0.87 19.26
CA ALA A 14 -21.39 0.04 19.57
C ALA A 14 -22.13 0.49 18.29
N CYS A 15 -21.41 0.87 17.25
CA CYS A 15 -22.01 1.26 15.97
C CYS A 15 -22.86 0.13 15.40
N THR A 16 -22.34 -1.10 15.40
CA THR A 16 -23.09 -2.29 14.95
C THR A 16 -24.33 -2.55 15.79
N GLN A 17 -24.24 -2.51 17.12
CA GLN A 17 -25.40 -2.72 17.99
C GLN A 17 -26.48 -1.64 17.83
N LEU A 18 -26.06 -0.37 17.80
CA LEU A 18 -26.98 0.76 17.57
C LEU A 18 -27.58 0.69 16.16
N GLY A 19 -26.79 0.32 15.15
CA GLY A 19 -27.25 0.17 13.77
C GLY A 19 -28.30 -0.94 13.60
N LYS A 20 -28.06 -2.10 14.19
CA LYS A 20 -29.04 -3.22 14.21
C LYS A 20 -30.32 -2.86 14.96
N ARG A 21 -30.18 -2.20 16.11
CA ARG A 21 -31.34 -1.75 16.91
C ARG A 21 -32.20 -0.74 16.14
N ALA A 22 -31.55 0.20 15.45
CA ALA A 22 -32.26 1.19 14.63
C ALA A 22 -32.92 0.55 13.40
N ALA A 23 -32.26 -0.39 12.72
CA ALA A 23 -32.81 -1.15 11.61
C ALA A 23 -34.03 -1.98 12.04
N GLN A 24 -33.92 -2.69 13.17
CA GLN A 24 -35.01 -3.50 13.72
C GLN A 24 -36.24 -2.65 14.05
N ALA A 25 -36.03 -1.49 14.67
CA ALA A 25 -37.17 -0.58 14.99
C ALA A 25 -37.90 -0.08 13.73
N LEU A 26 -37.16 0.16 12.63
CA LEU A 26 -37.77 0.47 11.34
C LEU A 26 -38.51 -0.76 10.76
N ALA A 27 -37.90 -1.94 10.81
CA ALA A 27 -38.47 -3.17 10.28
C ALA A 27 -39.78 -3.52 11.02
N ASP A 28 -39.80 -3.40 12.33
CA ASP A 28 -41.01 -3.63 13.16
C ASP A 28 -42.13 -2.66 12.80
N LYS A 29 -41.81 -1.39 12.57
CA LYS A 29 -42.82 -0.36 12.23
C LYS A 29 -43.33 -0.47 10.80
N PHE A 30 -42.50 -0.91 9.86
CA PHE A 30 -42.83 -0.97 8.44
C PHE A 30 -42.93 -2.41 7.89
N ALA A 31 -43.44 -3.34 8.74
CA ALA A 31 -43.77 -4.72 8.36
C ALA A 31 -42.65 -5.48 7.63
N ASN A 32 -41.41 -5.35 8.11
CA ASN A 32 -40.23 -5.98 7.53
C ASN A 32 -40.01 -5.67 6.03
N ASN A 33 -40.27 -4.44 5.62
CA ASN A 33 -40.07 -4.02 4.23
C ASN A 33 -38.64 -4.35 3.76
N PRO A 34 -38.45 -5.04 2.62
CA PRO A 34 -37.16 -5.49 2.15
C PRO A 34 -36.17 -4.36 1.79
N ALA A 35 -36.66 -3.11 1.70
CA ALA A 35 -35.79 -1.95 1.52
C ALA A 35 -35.01 -1.58 2.80
N ILE A 36 -35.42 -2.09 3.97
CA ILE A 36 -34.74 -1.81 5.23
C ILE A 36 -33.57 -2.81 5.38
N PRO A 37 -32.34 -2.34 5.49
CA PRO A 37 -31.19 -3.23 5.69
C PRO A 37 -31.22 -3.84 7.11
N THR A 38 -30.50 -4.92 7.32
CA THR A 38 -30.39 -5.57 8.64
C THR A 38 -29.63 -4.73 9.67
N GLU A 39 -28.88 -3.72 9.19
CA GLU A 39 -28.10 -2.80 10.01
C GLU A 39 -28.05 -1.43 9.33
N LEU A 40 -28.31 -0.36 10.08
CA LEU A 40 -28.06 1.01 9.61
C LEU A 40 -26.63 1.43 9.95
N GLN A 41 -25.98 2.09 9.01
CA GLN A 41 -24.63 2.62 9.26
C GLN A 41 -24.69 3.85 10.18
N LEU A 42 -23.89 3.82 11.25
CA LEU A 42 -23.55 4.98 12.05
C LEU A 42 -22.18 5.48 11.64
N LEU A 43 -22.12 6.69 11.13
CA LEU A 43 -20.89 7.32 10.66
C LEU A 43 -20.38 8.31 11.70
N PRO A 44 -19.06 8.56 11.79
CA PRO A 44 -18.54 9.67 12.58
C PRO A 44 -19.23 10.99 12.19
N ALA A 45 -19.61 11.79 13.16
CA ALA A 45 -20.20 13.10 12.90
C ALA A 45 -19.15 14.03 12.27
N SER A 46 -19.57 14.86 11.30
CA SER A 46 -18.67 15.76 10.59
C SER A 46 -18.13 16.92 11.43
N LYS A 47 -18.83 17.26 12.53
CA LYS A 47 -18.47 18.32 13.48
C LYS A 47 -18.88 17.91 14.89
N PRO A 48 -18.15 18.36 15.93
CA PRO A 48 -18.45 18.04 17.33
C PRO A 48 -19.86 18.44 17.79
N GLU A 49 -20.41 19.54 17.24
CA GLU A 49 -21.77 19.96 17.56
C GLU A 49 -22.86 18.99 17.07
N PHE A 50 -22.53 18.10 16.16
CA PHE A 50 -23.42 17.04 15.65
C PHE A 50 -23.27 15.71 16.41
N GLY A 51 -22.55 15.71 17.51
CA GLY A 51 -22.33 14.54 18.34
C GLY A 51 -21.11 13.73 17.95
N ASP A 52 -21.11 12.45 18.35
CA ASP A 52 -20.04 11.50 18.07
C ASP A 52 -20.28 10.69 16.80
N LEU A 53 -21.55 10.34 16.57
CA LEU A 53 -22.01 9.52 15.46
C LEU A 53 -23.26 10.13 14.82
N GLN A 54 -23.49 9.79 13.55
CA GLN A 54 -24.67 10.25 12.82
C GLN A 54 -25.29 9.12 11.99
N VAL A 55 -26.61 8.98 12.01
CA VAL A 55 -27.38 8.11 11.13
C VAL A 55 -27.95 8.94 9.98
N ASN A 56 -27.55 8.61 8.74
CA ASN A 56 -27.95 9.29 7.52
C ASN A 56 -28.97 8.48 6.70
N ALA A 57 -29.15 7.20 7.04
CA ALA A 57 -29.97 6.24 6.28
C ALA A 57 -31.42 6.65 6.12
N CYS A 58 -31.98 7.45 7.04
CA CYS A 58 -33.38 7.90 6.97
C CYS A 58 -33.69 8.70 5.69
N LEU A 59 -32.70 9.43 5.15
CA LEU A 59 -32.83 10.16 3.88
C LEU A 59 -32.94 9.20 2.69
N GLN A 60 -32.14 8.14 2.70
CA GLN A 60 -32.10 7.14 1.62
C GLN A 60 -33.34 6.24 1.63
N LEU A 61 -33.82 5.87 2.83
CA LEU A 61 -34.96 4.99 3.02
C LEU A 61 -36.31 5.69 2.84
N ALA A 62 -36.35 7.00 2.85
CA ALA A 62 -37.59 7.78 2.76
C ALA A 62 -38.42 7.45 1.52
N LYS A 63 -37.78 7.47 0.34
CA LYS A 63 -38.45 7.19 -0.94
C LYS A 63 -38.88 5.71 -1.06
N PRO A 64 -38.03 4.71 -0.79
CA PRO A 64 -38.44 3.30 -0.81
C PRO A 64 -39.58 2.95 0.14
N LEU A 65 -39.65 3.62 1.29
CA LEU A 65 -40.71 3.36 2.30
C LEU A 65 -41.95 4.26 2.15
N GLY A 66 -41.94 5.20 1.19
CA GLY A 66 -43.02 6.15 1.01
C GLY A 66 -43.27 7.05 2.22
N GLN A 67 -42.20 7.36 2.99
CA GLN A 67 -42.27 8.11 4.25
C GLN A 67 -41.46 9.40 4.16
N LYS A 68 -41.74 10.35 5.08
CA LYS A 68 -40.86 11.51 5.23
C LYS A 68 -39.59 11.12 6.00
N PRO A 69 -38.40 11.61 5.62
CA PRO A 69 -37.15 11.27 6.31
C PRO A 69 -37.21 11.54 7.81
N ARG A 70 -37.88 12.61 8.22
CA ARG A 70 -37.99 13.02 9.61
C ARG A 70 -38.86 12.07 10.45
N ASP A 71 -39.86 11.42 9.83
CA ASP A 71 -40.71 10.43 10.51
C ASP A 71 -39.92 9.12 10.74
N LEU A 72 -39.07 8.74 9.79
CA LEU A 72 -38.13 7.63 9.97
C LEU A 72 -37.10 7.94 11.05
N ALA A 73 -36.57 9.16 11.04
CA ALA A 73 -35.60 9.62 12.05
C ALA A 73 -36.18 9.60 13.45
N GLN A 74 -37.47 9.86 13.62
CA GLN A 74 -38.15 9.76 14.92
C GLN A 74 -38.19 8.32 15.43
N VAL A 75 -38.41 7.33 14.56
CA VAL A 75 -38.36 5.90 14.93
C VAL A 75 -36.96 5.50 15.38
N VAL A 76 -35.96 5.88 14.58
CA VAL A 76 -34.54 5.64 14.89
C VAL A 76 -34.16 6.30 16.22
N LEU A 77 -34.49 7.58 16.41
CA LEU A 77 -34.25 8.31 17.66
C LEU A 77 -34.77 7.55 18.86
N SER A 78 -36.07 7.19 18.84
CA SER A 78 -36.73 6.49 19.96
C SER A 78 -36.07 5.15 20.28
N SER A 79 -35.50 4.47 19.26
CA SER A 79 -34.81 3.20 19.47
C SER A 79 -33.40 3.35 20.08
N LEU A 80 -32.77 4.51 19.98
CA LEU A 80 -31.43 4.73 20.46
C LEU A 80 -31.36 5.36 21.86
N THR A 81 -32.37 6.10 22.28
CA THR A 81 -32.35 6.95 23.49
C THR A 81 -32.07 6.15 24.78
N ASP A 82 -32.53 4.92 24.89
CA ASP A 82 -32.39 4.09 26.10
C ASP A 82 -31.15 3.17 26.05
N HIS A 83 -30.28 3.36 25.08
CA HIS A 83 -29.09 2.52 24.99
C HIS A 83 -28.00 3.01 25.96
N PRO A 84 -27.33 2.13 26.75
CA PRO A 84 -26.38 2.53 27.81
C PRO A 84 -25.18 3.34 27.29
N ALA A 85 -24.79 3.16 26.02
CA ALA A 85 -23.71 3.94 25.40
C ALA A 85 -24.13 5.35 24.99
N VAL A 86 -25.43 5.67 24.94
CA VAL A 86 -25.98 6.93 24.41
C VAL A 86 -26.30 7.88 25.53
N ALA A 87 -25.69 9.04 25.55
CA ALA A 87 -26.01 10.13 26.48
C ALA A 87 -27.22 10.94 25.98
N LYS A 88 -27.27 11.16 24.65
CA LYS A 88 -28.27 11.97 23.98
C LYS A 88 -28.37 11.56 22.52
N ALA A 89 -29.54 11.57 21.95
CA ALA A 89 -29.77 11.55 20.52
C ALA A 89 -30.71 12.68 20.11
N GLU A 90 -30.57 13.24 18.91
CA GLU A 90 -31.42 14.32 18.40
C GLU A 90 -31.55 14.30 16.88
N ILE A 91 -32.67 14.78 16.37
CA ILE A 91 -32.91 14.89 14.93
C ILE A 91 -32.41 16.24 14.46
N ALA A 92 -31.53 16.22 13.43
CA ALA A 92 -31.02 17.41 12.77
C ALA A 92 -31.47 17.49 11.31
N GLY A 93 -31.70 18.72 10.83
CA GLY A 93 -32.02 18.98 9.43
C GLY A 93 -33.20 18.17 8.91
N PRO A 94 -33.13 17.63 7.68
CA PRO A 94 -34.26 16.94 7.04
C PRO A 94 -34.53 15.52 7.58
N GLY A 95 -33.62 14.93 8.37
CA GLY A 95 -33.79 13.56 8.89
C GLY A 95 -32.48 12.87 9.28
N TYR A 96 -31.47 13.61 9.64
CA TYR A 96 -30.26 13.08 10.28
C TYR A 96 -30.55 12.78 11.76
N VAL A 97 -29.99 11.72 12.31
CA VAL A 97 -30.03 11.47 13.75
C VAL A 97 -28.59 11.56 14.29
N ASN A 98 -28.35 12.59 15.08
CA ASN A 98 -27.10 12.81 15.79
C ASN A 98 -27.09 12.01 17.10
N VAL A 99 -26.00 11.33 17.40
CA VAL A 99 -25.87 10.49 18.59
C VAL A 99 -24.65 10.96 19.39
N PHE A 100 -24.85 11.27 20.66
CA PHE A 100 -23.83 11.63 21.64
C PHE A 100 -23.60 10.46 22.57
N LEU A 101 -22.36 10.00 22.67
CA LEU A 101 -21.98 8.87 23.51
C LEU A 101 -21.70 9.34 24.95
N THR A 102 -21.89 8.46 25.94
CA THR A 102 -21.54 8.75 27.32
C THR A 102 -20.02 8.73 27.53
N ASP A 103 -19.51 9.58 28.41
CA ASP A 103 -18.08 9.58 28.77
C ASP A 103 -17.67 8.26 29.44
N GLY A 104 -18.56 7.66 30.22
CA GLY A 104 -18.33 6.33 30.80
C GLY A 104 -18.15 5.23 29.75
N PHE A 105 -18.95 5.27 28.66
CA PHE A 105 -18.77 4.36 27.55
C PHE A 105 -17.45 4.58 26.82
N LEU A 106 -17.09 5.83 26.51
CA LEU A 106 -15.81 6.16 25.87
C LEU A 106 -14.62 5.72 26.72
N SER A 107 -14.66 5.96 28.05
CA SER A 107 -13.65 5.49 29.00
C SER A 107 -13.52 3.96 29.01
N GLY A 108 -14.63 3.24 28.95
CA GLY A 108 -14.66 1.77 28.82
C GLY A 108 -14.01 1.28 27.53
N CYS A 109 -14.31 1.92 26.40
CA CYS A 109 -13.67 1.62 25.10
C CYS A 109 -12.15 1.86 25.14
N LEU A 110 -11.70 2.95 25.78
CA LEU A 110 -10.26 3.24 25.93
C LEU A 110 -9.56 2.19 26.80
N SER A 111 -10.21 1.70 27.87
CA SER A 111 -9.66 0.64 28.69
C SER A 111 -9.52 -0.66 27.92
N THR A 112 -10.51 -1.01 27.09
CA THR A 112 -10.44 -2.17 26.20
C THR A 112 -9.30 -2.01 25.17
N LEU A 113 -9.21 -0.83 24.51
CA LEU A 113 -8.15 -0.50 23.56
C LEU A 113 -6.76 -0.67 24.18
N GLY A 114 -6.57 -0.23 25.41
CA GLY A 114 -5.28 -0.30 26.11
C GLY A 114 -4.81 -1.72 26.45
N ASN A 115 -5.70 -2.70 26.40
CA ASN A 115 -5.44 -4.10 26.66
C ASN A 115 -5.46 -4.96 25.38
N ASP A 116 -5.82 -4.38 24.24
CA ASP A 116 -5.86 -5.08 22.95
C ASP A 116 -4.58 -4.81 22.13
N PRO A 117 -3.73 -5.83 21.90
CA PRO A 117 -2.52 -5.68 21.09
C PRO A 117 -2.82 -5.33 19.62
N ARG A 118 -4.07 -5.44 19.19
CA ARG A 118 -4.53 -5.08 17.84
C ARG A 118 -5.10 -3.65 17.78
N HIS A 119 -5.04 -2.91 18.87
CA HIS A 119 -5.54 -1.53 18.93
C HIS A 119 -6.99 -1.36 18.46
N GLY A 120 -7.88 -2.30 18.82
CA GLY A 120 -9.28 -2.27 18.47
C GLY A 120 -9.61 -2.70 17.04
N ILE A 121 -8.63 -3.13 16.24
CA ILE A 121 -8.85 -3.62 14.88
C ILE A 121 -9.53 -4.99 14.92
N GLU A 122 -10.71 -5.08 14.33
CA GLU A 122 -11.47 -6.33 14.26
C GLU A 122 -10.90 -7.28 13.19
N GLN A 123 -10.91 -8.58 13.49
CA GLN A 123 -10.42 -9.63 12.60
C GLN A 123 -11.54 -10.10 11.65
N LEU A 124 -12.01 -9.22 10.76
CA LEU A 124 -13.18 -9.44 9.90
C LEU A 124 -12.95 -10.47 8.78
N HIS A 125 -11.70 -10.80 8.49
CA HIS A 125 -11.33 -11.59 7.32
C HIS A 125 -10.57 -12.88 7.65
N VAL A 126 -10.71 -13.39 8.89
CA VAL A 126 -10.10 -14.66 9.30
C VAL A 126 -10.53 -15.80 8.38
N GLY A 127 -9.58 -16.62 7.95
CA GLY A 127 -9.81 -17.71 7.01
C GLY A 127 -9.82 -17.32 5.53
N LYS A 128 -9.71 -16.04 5.21
CA LYS A 128 -9.64 -15.53 3.84
C LYS A 128 -8.19 -15.23 3.43
N THR A 129 -7.85 -15.45 2.18
CA THR A 129 -6.52 -15.17 1.63
C THR A 129 -6.59 -13.98 0.67
N VAL A 130 -5.57 -13.12 0.72
CA VAL A 130 -5.32 -12.08 -0.28
C VAL A 130 -3.88 -12.23 -0.80
N VAL A 131 -3.70 -12.16 -2.11
CA VAL A 131 -2.38 -12.07 -2.74
C VAL A 131 -2.12 -10.61 -3.07
N VAL A 132 -0.95 -10.11 -2.74
CA VAL A 132 -0.50 -8.75 -3.08
C VAL A 132 0.77 -8.90 -3.92
N ASP A 133 0.66 -8.60 -5.20
CA ASP A 133 1.77 -8.57 -6.16
C ASP A 133 2.33 -7.15 -6.22
N TYR A 134 3.59 -6.97 -5.85
CA TYR A 134 4.20 -5.65 -5.78
C TYR A 134 5.72 -5.68 -5.90
N SER A 135 6.33 -4.51 -6.17
CA SER A 135 7.74 -4.27 -6.44
C SER A 135 8.15 -4.68 -7.85
N SER A 136 8.25 -5.96 -8.14
CA SER A 136 8.42 -6.58 -9.46
C SER A 136 9.57 -5.99 -10.31
N PRO A 137 10.82 -5.92 -9.77
CA PRO A 137 11.95 -5.38 -10.51
C PRO A 137 12.46 -6.36 -11.57
N ASN A 138 13.11 -5.79 -12.60
CA ASN A 138 13.79 -6.59 -13.61
C ASN A 138 15.18 -7.03 -13.12
N ILE A 139 15.50 -8.30 -13.30
CA ILE A 139 16.82 -8.88 -13.00
C ILE A 139 17.91 -8.20 -13.84
N ALA A 140 19.12 -8.13 -13.28
CA ALA A 140 20.30 -7.52 -13.87
C ALA A 140 20.19 -6.00 -14.14
N LYS A 141 19.24 -5.35 -13.50
CA LYS A 141 19.12 -3.89 -13.45
C LYS A 141 19.04 -3.46 -11.98
N PRO A 142 19.66 -2.33 -11.59
CA PRO A 142 19.52 -1.83 -10.23
C PRO A 142 18.09 -1.31 -10.01
N MET A 143 17.63 -1.38 -8.78
CA MET A 143 16.38 -0.71 -8.42
C MET A 143 16.56 0.81 -8.53
N HIS A 144 15.58 1.47 -9.10
CA HIS A 144 15.55 2.93 -9.23
C HIS A 144 14.28 3.49 -8.61
N ILE A 145 14.20 4.82 -8.49
CA ILE A 145 13.09 5.52 -7.83
C ILE A 145 11.70 5.14 -8.41
N GLY A 146 11.63 4.68 -9.67
CA GLY A 146 10.39 4.19 -10.27
C GLY A 146 9.79 2.96 -9.61
N HIS A 147 10.62 2.12 -8.96
CA HIS A 147 10.15 0.92 -8.25
C HIS A 147 9.60 1.23 -6.85
N ILE A 148 9.91 2.42 -6.30
CA ILE A 148 9.61 2.71 -4.90
C ILE A 148 8.12 2.70 -4.61
N ARG A 149 7.30 3.28 -5.51
CA ARG A 149 5.85 3.40 -5.31
C ARG A 149 5.16 2.04 -5.19
N SER A 150 5.43 1.14 -6.14
CA SER A 150 4.91 -0.23 -6.07
C SER A 150 5.32 -0.90 -4.75
N THR A 151 6.60 -0.79 -4.39
CA THR A 151 7.18 -1.44 -3.20
C THR A 151 6.54 -0.96 -1.90
N ILE A 152 6.43 0.36 -1.67
CA ILE A 152 5.92 0.90 -0.40
C ILE A 152 4.39 0.85 -0.30
N ILE A 153 3.67 1.05 -1.40
CA ILE A 153 2.20 0.91 -1.43
C ILE A 153 1.82 -0.55 -1.17
N GLY A 154 2.51 -1.49 -1.84
CA GLY A 154 2.27 -2.92 -1.66
C GLY A 154 2.55 -3.39 -0.23
N ASP A 155 3.68 -2.99 0.36
CA ASP A 155 4.00 -3.35 1.75
C ASP A 155 3.02 -2.75 2.76
N ALA A 156 2.58 -1.50 2.57
CA ALA A 156 1.56 -0.88 3.42
C ALA A 156 0.23 -1.64 3.33
N LEU A 157 -0.22 -1.99 2.12
CA LEU A 157 -1.43 -2.79 1.92
C LEU A 157 -1.29 -4.18 2.54
N ARG A 158 -0.16 -4.87 2.35
CA ARG A 158 0.13 -6.16 2.97
C ARG A 158 -0.05 -6.10 4.48
N ARG A 159 0.53 -5.08 5.15
CA ARG A 159 0.44 -4.89 6.60
C ARG A 159 -0.99 -4.61 7.05
N VAL A 160 -1.70 -3.74 6.35
CA VAL A 160 -3.09 -3.42 6.65
C VAL A 160 -4.00 -4.64 6.47
N PHE A 161 -3.90 -5.38 5.36
CA PHE A 161 -4.70 -6.60 5.16
C PHE A 161 -4.42 -7.67 6.22
N SER A 162 -3.15 -7.82 6.62
CA SER A 162 -2.79 -8.72 7.72
C SER A 162 -3.43 -8.27 9.04
N SER A 163 -3.47 -6.96 9.33
CA SER A 163 -4.04 -6.44 10.57
C SER A 163 -5.54 -6.65 10.70
N VAL A 164 -6.29 -6.72 9.60
CA VAL A 164 -7.74 -7.00 9.59
C VAL A 164 -8.08 -8.48 9.43
N GLY A 165 -7.08 -9.37 9.52
CA GLY A 165 -7.27 -10.83 9.62
C GLY A 165 -7.11 -11.62 8.34
N TYR A 166 -6.74 -11.04 7.21
CA TYR A 166 -6.39 -11.83 6.02
C TYR A 166 -5.10 -12.62 6.22
N ARG A 167 -5.06 -13.85 5.69
CA ARG A 167 -3.81 -14.49 5.30
C ARG A 167 -3.29 -13.77 4.06
N VAL A 168 -2.22 -12.99 4.20
CA VAL A 168 -1.62 -12.27 3.08
C VAL A 168 -0.51 -13.12 2.47
N ILE A 169 -0.48 -13.19 1.14
CA ILE A 169 0.66 -13.71 0.37
C ILE A 169 1.29 -12.51 -0.33
N ALA A 170 2.46 -12.10 0.14
CA ALA A 170 3.27 -11.04 -0.44
C ALA A 170 4.12 -11.63 -1.57
N ASP A 171 3.78 -11.31 -2.80
CA ASP A 171 4.41 -11.88 -4.00
C ASP A 171 5.25 -10.83 -4.74
N ASN A 172 6.49 -11.20 -5.10
CA ASN A 172 7.40 -10.39 -5.90
C ASN A 172 7.61 -11.09 -7.25
N HIS A 173 6.91 -10.60 -8.28
CA HIS A 173 6.97 -11.17 -9.62
C HIS A 173 8.10 -10.53 -10.44
N LEU A 174 9.22 -11.25 -10.64
CA LEU A 174 10.42 -10.70 -11.24
C LEU A 174 10.44 -10.81 -12.77
N GLY A 175 10.93 -9.77 -13.44
CA GLY A 175 11.27 -9.83 -14.86
C GLY A 175 12.62 -10.52 -15.06
N ASP A 176 12.61 -11.84 -15.21
CA ASP A 176 13.83 -12.66 -15.30
C ASP A 176 13.94 -13.49 -16.59
N TRP A 177 13.07 -13.28 -17.59
CA TRP A 177 13.02 -14.12 -18.79
C TRP A 177 12.94 -13.37 -20.13
N GLY A 178 13.21 -12.07 -20.13
CA GLY A 178 13.09 -11.18 -21.29
C GLY A 178 14.31 -11.20 -22.24
N THR A 179 14.19 -10.45 -23.35
CA THR A 179 15.21 -10.30 -24.39
C THR A 179 16.55 -9.76 -23.88
N GLN A 180 16.53 -9.06 -22.76
CA GLN A 180 17.72 -8.55 -22.07
C GLN A 180 18.74 -9.64 -21.72
N PHE A 181 18.31 -10.87 -21.44
CA PHE A 181 19.24 -11.95 -21.07
C PHE A 181 20.07 -12.44 -22.24
N GLY A 182 19.53 -12.49 -23.45
CA GLY A 182 20.33 -12.76 -24.64
C GLY A 182 21.43 -11.73 -24.86
N LYS A 183 21.10 -10.44 -24.68
CA LYS A 183 22.06 -9.32 -24.76
C LYS A 183 23.14 -9.44 -23.67
N LEU A 184 22.74 -9.72 -22.43
CA LEU A 184 23.67 -9.87 -21.30
C LEU A 184 24.58 -11.08 -21.43
N ILE A 185 24.09 -12.23 -21.89
CA ILE A 185 24.93 -13.43 -22.11
C ILE A 185 26.01 -13.13 -23.14
N VAL A 186 25.66 -12.48 -24.27
CA VAL A 186 26.65 -12.08 -25.29
C VAL A 186 27.64 -11.07 -24.72
N ALA A 187 27.16 -10.05 -24.01
CA ALA A 187 28.01 -9.01 -23.43
C ALA A 187 28.96 -9.58 -22.36
N TYR A 188 28.47 -10.43 -21.48
CA TYR A 188 29.25 -11.10 -20.43
C TYR A 188 30.39 -11.92 -21.03
N ARG A 189 30.11 -12.78 -22.00
CA ARG A 189 31.14 -13.58 -22.69
C ARG A 189 32.16 -12.75 -23.46
N SER A 190 31.77 -11.56 -23.91
CA SER A 190 32.64 -10.75 -24.80
C SER A 190 33.46 -9.70 -24.05
N TRP A 191 32.95 -9.15 -22.94
CA TRP A 191 33.48 -7.92 -22.36
C TRP A 191 33.48 -7.88 -20.81
N ILE A 192 33.32 -9.03 -20.13
CA ILE A 192 33.35 -9.07 -18.66
C ILE A 192 34.69 -8.58 -18.12
N ASP A 193 34.63 -7.74 -17.09
CA ASP A 193 35.73 -7.46 -16.17
C ASP A 193 35.46 -8.22 -14.86
N GLU A 194 36.16 -9.34 -14.69
CA GLU A 194 35.97 -10.22 -13.53
C GLU A 194 36.28 -9.50 -12.20
N SER A 195 37.24 -8.56 -12.20
CA SER A 195 37.59 -7.80 -11.01
C SER A 195 36.52 -6.76 -10.65
N ALA A 196 35.92 -6.12 -11.66
CA ALA A 196 34.80 -5.21 -11.47
C ALA A 196 33.54 -5.99 -11.01
N PHE A 197 33.27 -7.13 -11.65
CA PHE A 197 32.13 -7.98 -11.29
C PHE A 197 32.23 -8.51 -9.85
N ALA A 198 33.43 -8.90 -9.40
CA ALA A 198 33.60 -9.36 -8.01
C ALA A 198 33.34 -8.25 -6.97
N ARG A 199 33.59 -6.98 -7.32
CA ARG A 199 33.37 -5.82 -6.42
C ARG A 199 31.93 -5.31 -6.45
N ASP A 200 31.37 -5.18 -7.64
CA ASP A 200 30.03 -4.65 -7.90
C ASP A 200 29.39 -5.41 -9.08
N PRO A 201 28.76 -6.57 -8.80
CA PRO A 201 28.17 -7.40 -9.85
C PRO A 201 27.09 -6.67 -10.66
N ILE A 202 26.24 -5.89 -10.01
CA ILE A 202 25.12 -5.19 -10.68
C ILE A 202 25.65 -4.03 -11.52
N GLY A 203 26.57 -3.23 -10.99
CA GLY A 203 27.20 -2.15 -11.75
C GLY A 203 27.89 -2.69 -13.01
N GLU A 204 28.55 -3.84 -12.91
CA GLU A 204 29.19 -4.47 -14.07
C GLU A 204 28.16 -5.02 -15.07
N LEU A 205 27.06 -5.64 -14.64
CA LEU A 205 25.97 -6.07 -15.53
C LEU A 205 25.32 -4.88 -16.25
N VAL A 206 25.11 -3.77 -15.57
CA VAL A 206 24.63 -2.53 -16.19
C VAL A 206 25.60 -1.99 -17.22
N ARG A 207 26.91 -1.94 -16.90
CA ARG A 207 27.97 -1.52 -17.83
C ARG A 207 27.99 -2.40 -19.08
N LEU A 208 27.88 -3.72 -18.90
CA LEU A 208 27.83 -4.69 -19.99
C LEU A 208 26.60 -4.49 -20.88
N TYR A 209 25.43 -4.29 -20.28
CA TYR A 209 24.20 -4.00 -21.02
C TYR A 209 24.30 -2.69 -21.82
N GLN A 210 24.78 -1.61 -21.19
CA GLN A 210 24.98 -0.32 -21.86
C GLN A 210 25.98 -0.43 -23.01
N LYS A 211 27.10 -1.15 -22.80
CA LYS A 211 28.07 -1.41 -23.86
C LYS A 211 27.45 -2.19 -25.02
N PHE A 212 26.63 -3.22 -24.74
CA PHE A 212 25.92 -3.94 -25.79
C PHE A 212 25.03 -2.99 -26.62
N VAL A 213 24.25 -2.13 -25.96
CA VAL A 213 23.36 -1.16 -26.64
C VAL A 213 24.17 -0.17 -27.51
N GLN A 214 25.31 0.30 -27.02
CA GLN A 214 26.19 1.21 -27.77
C GLN A 214 26.82 0.53 -29.01
N GLU A 215 27.33 -0.67 -28.86
CA GLU A 215 27.93 -1.44 -29.98
C GLU A 215 26.89 -1.85 -31.01
N GLU A 216 25.69 -2.24 -30.56
CA GLU A 216 24.55 -2.58 -31.43
C GLU A 216 24.09 -1.35 -32.22
N LYS A 217 24.06 -0.17 -31.59
CA LYS A 217 23.75 1.09 -32.26
C LYS A 217 24.80 1.42 -33.33
N ALA A 218 26.08 1.31 -33.01
CA ALA A 218 27.16 1.55 -33.95
C ALA A 218 27.07 0.60 -35.17
N GLN A 219 26.73 -0.67 -34.96
CA GLN A 219 26.51 -1.61 -36.07
C GLN A 219 25.27 -1.22 -36.92
N ALA A 220 24.18 -0.79 -36.29
CA ALA A 220 22.97 -0.36 -37.00
C ALA A 220 23.23 0.89 -37.86
N ASP A 221 23.98 1.86 -37.33
CA ASP A 221 24.38 3.09 -38.03
C ASP A 221 25.28 2.75 -39.23
N ALA A 222 26.26 1.86 -39.03
CA ALA A 222 27.15 1.41 -40.11
C ALA A 222 26.44 0.66 -41.24
N LEU A 223 25.37 -0.07 -40.90
CA LEU A 223 24.53 -0.81 -41.85
C LEU A 223 23.38 0.04 -42.43
N GLN A 224 23.27 1.31 -42.05
CA GLN A 224 22.19 2.23 -42.45
C GLN A 224 20.79 1.68 -42.21
N LEU A 225 20.61 0.91 -41.12
CA LEU A 225 19.33 0.34 -40.78
C LEU A 225 18.36 1.43 -40.23
N THR A 226 17.19 1.54 -40.82
CA THR A 226 16.17 2.46 -40.34
C THR A 226 15.54 1.90 -39.06
N ARG A 227 15.72 2.62 -37.94
CA ARG A 227 15.05 2.28 -36.67
C ARG A 227 13.71 2.98 -36.60
N THR A 228 12.65 2.22 -36.39
CA THR A 228 11.41 2.79 -35.86
C THR A 228 11.69 3.27 -34.43
N ALA A 229 11.43 4.57 -34.18
CA ALA A 229 11.57 5.14 -32.85
C ALA A 229 10.49 4.55 -31.93
N HIS A 230 10.86 3.60 -31.10
CA HIS A 230 9.96 3.08 -30.07
C HIS A 230 9.94 4.02 -28.87
N THR A 231 8.75 4.44 -28.46
CA THR A 231 8.52 5.44 -27.40
C THR A 231 8.25 4.83 -26.02
N GLY A 232 8.34 3.49 -25.84
CA GLY A 232 8.10 2.79 -24.58
C GLY A 232 9.36 2.21 -23.95
N ASP A 233 9.37 2.02 -22.62
CA ASP A 233 10.39 1.29 -21.87
C ASP A 233 10.27 -0.25 -22.08
N ASP A 234 9.21 -0.70 -22.74
CA ASP A 234 8.90 -2.11 -22.99
C ASP A 234 9.75 -2.64 -24.17
N GLU A 235 10.61 -3.59 -23.89
CA GLU A 235 11.56 -4.20 -24.84
C GLU A 235 10.88 -5.18 -25.84
N GLU A 236 9.53 -5.29 -25.85
CA GLU A 236 8.81 -6.33 -26.59
C GLU A 236 8.54 -6.06 -28.08
N ASP A 237 8.77 -4.83 -28.56
CA ASP A 237 8.51 -4.49 -29.97
C ASP A 237 9.73 -4.69 -30.88
N ASP A 238 10.47 -5.75 -30.69
CA ASP A 238 11.40 -6.24 -31.74
C ASP A 238 10.59 -6.90 -32.86
N ASP A 239 10.22 -6.11 -33.86
CA ASP A 239 9.61 -6.63 -35.09
C ASP A 239 10.51 -7.74 -35.69
N ALA A 240 10.01 -8.97 -35.66
CA ALA A 240 10.74 -10.15 -36.15
C ALA A 240 11.12 -10.03 -37.66
N THR A 241 10.47 -9.12 -38.37
CA THR A 241 10.67 -8.86 -39.81
C THR A 241 11.68 -7.75 -40.08
N ALA A 242 12.10 -6.98 -39.05
CA ALA A 242 13.08 -5.91 -39.22
C ALA A 242 14.49 -6.46 -39.47
N GLN A 243 15.27 -5.78 -40.30
CA GLN A 243 16.69 -6.07 -40.48
C GLN A 243 17.41 -5.84 -39.14
N VAL A 244 18.10 -6.87 -38.62
CA VAL A 244 18.77 -6.85 -37.33
C VAL A 244 20.29 -6.81 -37.51
N THR A 245 20.97 -6.16 -36.58
CA THR A 245 22.45 -6.18 -36.58
C THR A 245 22.97 -7.58 -36.26
N PRO A 246 24.21 -7.94 -36.70
CA PRO A 246 24.82 -9.22 -36.35
C PRO A 246 24.89 -9.45 -34.83
N LEU A 247 25.13 -8.39 -34.06
CA LEU A 247 25.17 -8.46 -32.59
C LEU A 247 23.79 -8.79 -31.99
N LEU A 248 22.75 -8.17 -32.48
CA LEU A 248 21.37 -8.44 -32.02
C LEU A 248 20.91 -9.86 -32.44
N ALA A 249 21.28 -10.30 -33.66
CA ALA A 249 21.01 -11.68 -34.11
C ALA A 249 21.71 -12.70 -33.20
N LYS A 250 22.96 -12.45 -32.76
CA LYS A 250 23.64 -13.29 -31.79
C LYS A 250 22.95 -13.31 -30.44
N ALA A 251 22.45 -12.17 -29.96
CA ALA A 251 21.69 -12.09 -28.71
C ALA A 251 20.39 -12.87 -28.77
N ARG A 252 19.62 -12.76 -29.88
CA ARG A 252 18.41 -13.57 -30.13
C ARG A 252 18.72 -15.08 -30.13
N ALA A 253 19.81 -15.50 -30.74
CA ALA A 253 20.23 -16.89 -30.74
C ALA A 253 20.59 -17.40 -29.33
N GLU A 254 21.28 -16.59 -28.53
CA GLU A 254 21.62 -16.96 -27.14
C GLU A 254 20.38 -17.01 -26.25
N LEU A 255 19.41 -16.09 -26.44
CA LEU A 255 18.12 -16.17 -25.77
C LEU A 255 17.35 -17.44 -26.13
N ALA A 256 17.28 -17.79 -27.40
CA ALA A 256 16.62 -19.02 -27.83
C ALA A 256 17.27 -20.27 -27.23
N LYS A 257 18.61 -20.32 -27.15
CA LYS A 257 19.32 -21.40 -26.47
C LYS A 257 18.96 -21.46 -24.97
N LEU A 258 18.95 -20.31 -24.28
CA LEU A 258 18.53 -20.22 -22.90
C LEU A 258 17.13 -20.81 -22.69
N GLN A 259 16.18 -20.40 -23.53
CA GLN A 259 14.78 -20.86 -23.46
C GLN A 259 14.62 -22.34 -23.83
N GLN A 260 15.52 -22.90 -24.63
CA GLN A 260 15.60 -24.34 -24.94
C GLN A 260 16.33 -25.17 -23.89
N GLY A 261 16.85 -24.54 -22.83
CA GLY A 261 17.48 -25.23 -21.72
C GLY A 261 18.98 -25.49 -21.88
N ASP A 262 19.70 -24.71 -22.72
CA ASP A 262 21.15 -24.79 -22.84
C ASP A 262 21.82 -24.62 -21.47
N ALA A 263 22.67 -25.60 -21.09
CA ALA A 263 23.24 -25.69 -19.75
C ALA A 263 24.14 -24.51 -19.38
N GLU A 264 24.93 -24.02 -20.34
CA GLU A 264 25.85 -22.89 -20.10
C GLU A 264 25.08 -21.57 -19.97
N ASN A 265 24.07 -21.35 -20.81
CA ASN A 265 23.22 -20.17 -20.72
C ASN A 265 22.38 -20.17 -19.45
N LEU A 266 21.84 -21.31 -19.03
CA LEU A 266 21.14 -21.46 -17.76
C LEU A 266 22.05 -21.20 -16.56
N LYS A 267 23.32 -21.62 -16.60
CA LYS A 267 24.29 -21.33 -15.55
C LYS A 267 24.56 -19.85 -15.41
N LEU A 268 24.78 -19.13 -16.53
CA LEU A 268 24.97 -17.69 -16.53
C LEU A 268 23.71 -16.96 -16.05
N TRP A 269 22.56 -17.33 -16.57
CA TRP A 269 21.28 -16.76 -16.16
C TRP A 269 21.03 -16.93 -14.65
N LYS A 270 21.21 -18.13 -14.10
CA LYS A 270 21.10 -18.37 -12.63
C LYS A 270 22.06 -17.50 -11.85
N HIS A 271 23.27 -17.28 -12.37
CA HIS A 271 24.25 -16.40 -11.73
C HIS A 271 23.75 -14.96 -11.70
N PHE A 272 23.25 -14.42 -12.82
CA PHE A 272 22.67 -13.07 -12.88
C PHE A 272 21.48 -12.91 -11.93
N VAL A 273 20.59 -13.90 -11.88
CA VAL A 273 19.45 -13.90 -10.94
C VAL A 273 19.92 -13.87 -9.50
N THR A 274 20.90 -14.73 -9.14
CA THR A 274 21.40 -14.82 -7.76
C THR A 274 22.02 -13.51 -7.29
N VAL A 275 22.88 -12.88 -8.10
CA VAL A 275 23.52 -11.61 -7.70
C VAL A 275 22.52 -10.46 -7.64
N SER A 276 21.51 -10.46 -8.54
CA SER A 276 20.47 -9.43 -8.53
C SER A 276 19.59 -9.52 -7.30
N LEU A 277 19.16 -10.73 -6.92
CA LEU A 277 18.34 -10.97 -5.71
C LEU A 277 19.10 -10.53 -4.46
N ALA A 278 20.39 -10.86 -4.36
CA ALA A 278 21.21 -10.44 -3.22
C ALA A 278 21.29 -8.91 -3.08
N GLU A 279 21.27 -8.17 -4.19
CA GLU A 279 21.27 -6.71 -4.18
C GLU A 279 19.88 -6.15 -3.83
N PHE A 280 18.82 -6.70 -4.42
CA PHE A 280 17.44 -6.32 -4.07
C PHE A 280 17.14 -6.54 -2.58
N ASP A 281 17.62 -7.64 -2.01
CA ASP A 281 17.44 -7.95 -0.58
C ASP A 281 18.04 -6.87 0.33
N LYS A 282 19.17 -6.24 -0.05
CA LYS A 282 19.76 -5.12 0.69
C LYS A 282 18.81 -3.91 0.69
N THR A 283 18.30 -3.54 -0.48
CA THR A 283 17.35 -2.43 -0.64
C THR A 283 16.04 -2.71 0.10
N TYR A 284 15.51 -3.94 0.00
CA TYR A 284 14.30 -4.35 0.75
C TYR A 284 14.51 -4.34 2.26
N ALA A 285 15.69 -4.77 2.74
CA ALA A 285 16.02 -4.70 4.16
C ALA A 285 16.05 -3.25 4.67
N ARG A 286 16.63 -2.32 3.91
CA ARG A 286 16.61 -0.87 4.22
C ARG A 286 15.18 -0.32 4.30
N LEU A 287 14.31 -0.74 3.38
CA LEU A 287 12.90 -0.37 3.37
C LEU A 287 12.05 -1.16 4.38
N GLY A 288 12.57 -2.19 5.04
CA GLY A 288 11.80 -3.07 5.94
C GLY A 288 10.69 -3.84 5.22
N VAL A 289 10.88 -4.14 3.93
CA VAL A 289 9.94 -4.87 3.06
C VAL A 289 10.31 -6.34 3.01
N LYS A 290 9.31 -7.22 2.99
CA LYS A 290 9.48 -8.67 2.94
C LYS A 290 8.45 -9.28 2.01
N PHE A 291 8.84 -10.39 1.36
CA PHE A 291 7.98 -11.19 0.51
C PHE A 291 7.86 -12.61 1.04
N ASP A 292 6.71 -13.24 0.79
CA ASP A 292 6.47 -14.67 1.09
C ASP A 292 6.87 -15.53 -0.10
N THR A 293 6.70 -15.00 -1.32
CA THR A 293 7.06 -15.68 -2.57
C THR A 293 7.81 -14.72 -3.49
N VAL A 294 8.78 -15.28 -4.20
CA VAL A 294 9.56 -14.59 -5.23
C VAL A 294 9.61 -15.50 -6.45
N TYR A 295 8.80 -15.22 -7.45
CA TYR A 295 8.76 -15.97 -8.69
C TYR A 295 9.12 -15.06 -9.86
N GLY A 296 9.97 -15.57 -10.76
CA GLY A 296 10.25 -14.91 -12.02
C GLY A 296 9.32 -15.40 -13.15
N GLU A 297 9.25 -14.66 -14.23
CA GLU A 297 8.57 -15.06 -15.47
C GLU A 297 9.03 -16.46 -15.95
N SER A 298 10.32 -16.78 -15.72
CA SER A 298 10.93 -18.08 -16.03
C SER A 298 10.21 -19.26 -15.37
N HIS A 299 9.66 -19.06 -14.17
CA HIS A 299 8.91 -20.08 -13.44
C HIS A 299 7.66 -20.52 -14.19
N PHE A 300 7.01 -19.60 -14.91
CA PHE A 300 5.78 -19.85 -15.64
C PHE A 300 6.01 -20.33 -17.07
N HIS A 301 7.21 -20.13 -17.61
CA HIS A 301 7.53 -20.48 -19.01
C HIS A 301 7.11 -21.90 -19.44
N PRO A 302 7.34 -22.97 -18.63
CA PRO A 302 6.92 -24.33 -19.00
C PRO A 302 5.40 -24.50 -19.17
N ARG A 303 4.59 -23.62 -18.54
CA ARG A 303 3.12 -23.67 -18.60
C ARG A 303 2.54 -22.97 -19.83
N LEU A 304 3.26 -22.00 -20.42
CA LEU A 304 2.70 -21.07 -21.41
C LEU A 304 2.17 -21.76 -22.67
N ALA A 305 2.92 -22.72 -23.21
CA ALA A 305 2.53 -23.44 -24.43
C ALA A 305 1.22 -24.22 -24.25
N SER A 306 1.10 -24.98 -23.18
CA SER A 306 -0.12 -25.75 -22.87
C SER A 306 -1.30 -24.83 -22.55
N LEU A 307 -1.06 -23.72 -21.85
CA LEU A 307 -2.11 -22.73 -21.56
C LEU A 307 -2.71 -22.15 -22.84
N VAL A 308 -1.86 -21.72 -23.79
CA VAL A 308 -2.34 -21.18 -25.08
C VAL A 308 -3.18 -22.20 -25.83
N GLU A 309 -2.78 -23.48 -25.85
CA GLU A 309 -3.54 -24.52 -26.52
C GLU A 309 -4.88 -24.80 -25.81
N GLU A 310 -4.91 -24.83 -24.49
CA GLU A 310 -6.15 -24.94 -23.72
C GLU A 310 -7.12 -23.77 -23.97
N LEU A 311 -6.61 -22.53 -24.07
CA LEU A 311 -7.44 -21.37 -24.40
C LEU A 311 -8.03 -21.47 -25.81
N ARG A 312 -7.27 -22.01 -26.77
CA ARG A 312 -7.77 -22.28 -28.13
C ARG A 312 -8.85 -23.34 -28.13
N GLN A 313 -8.64 -24.47 -27.45
CA GLN A 313 -9.62 -25.56 -27.37
C GLN A 313 -10.92 -25.11 -26.68
N LYS A 314 -10.85 -24.20 -25.73
CA LYS A 314 -12.02 -23.59 -25.06
C LYS A 314 -12.69 -22.48 -25.90
N GLY A 315 -12.15 -22.11 -27.06
CA GLY A 315 -12.65 -21.02 -27.89
C GLY A 315 -12.46 -19.63 -27.26
N ILE A 316 -11.56 -19.49 -26.27
CA ILE A 316 -11.21 -18.21 -25.64
C ILE A 316 -10.15 -17.48 -26.47
N ALA A 317 -9.25 -18.24 -27.12
CA ALA A 317 -8.22 -17.74 -28.01
C ALA A 317 -8.40 -18.25 -29.43
N GLU A 318 -8.00 -17.47 -30.44
CA GLU A 318 -8.04 -17.80 -31.85
C GLU A 318 -6.76 -17.43 -32.61
N ALA A 319 -6.54 -18.09 -33.76
CA ALA A 319 -5.41 -17.74 -34.61
C ALA A 319 -5.73 -16.49 -35.45
N SER A 320 -4.80 -15.55 -35.49
CA SER A 320 -4.90 -14.32 -36.29
C SER A 320 -3.54 -13.96 -36.89
N ARG A 321 -3.46 -13.99 -38.23
CA ARG A 321 -2.24 -13.62 -39.00
C ARG A 321 -0.96 -14.31 -38.52
N GLY A 322 -1.04 -15.59 -38.16
CA GLY A 322 0.07 -16.39 -37.64
C GLY A 322 0.30 -16.27 -36.11
N ALA A 323 -0.30 -15.29 -35.47
CA ALA A 323 -0.29 -15.10 -34.02
C ALA A 323 -1.51 -15.78 -33.36
N VAL A 324 -1.56 -15.74 -32.01
CA VAL A 324 -2.74 -16.18 -31.23
C VAL A 324 -3.19 -15.01 -30.37
N ILE A 325 -4.48 -14.69 -30.45
CA ILE A 325 -5.10 -13.57 -29.77
C ILE A 325 -6.30 -14.01 -28.94
N CYS A 326 -6.65 -13.21 -27.93
CA CYS A 326 -7.91 -13.32 -27.20
C CYS A 326 -8.72 -12.03 -27.39
N ASN A 327 -9.95 -12.16 -27.89
CA ASN A 327 -10.84 -11.01 -28.06
C ASN A 327 -11.40 -10.55 -26.70
N VAL A 328 -11.35 -9.24 -26.47
CA VAL A 328 -11.79 -8.58 -25.25
C VAL A 328 -12.86 -7.57 -25.60
N ASP A 329 -14.07 -7.80 -25.10
CA ASP A 329 -15.23 -6.97 -25.43
C ASP A 329 -15.02 -5.54 -24.93
N GLY A 330 -15.16 -4.56 -25.82
CA GLY A 330 -14.99 -3.14 -25.52
C GLY A 330 -13.54 -2.64 -25.46
N ALA A 331 -12.54 -3.51 -25.64
CA ALA A 331 -11.16 -3.08 -25.74
C ALA A 331 -10.81 -2.60 -27.16
N PRO A 332 -9.88 -1.62 -27.31
CA PRO A 332 -9.48 -1.10 -28.63
C PRO A 332 -8.71 -2.12 -29.48
N ALA A 333 -8.13 -3.14 -28.87
CA ALA A 333 -7.39 -4.22 -29.51
C ALA A 333 -7.54 -5.53 -28.72
N PRO A 334 -7.40 -6.70 -29.34
CA PRO A 334 -7.36 -7.98 -28.65
C PRO A 334 -6.09 -8.12 -27.80
N LEU A 335 -6.13 -8.98 -26.79
CA LEU A 335 -4.93 -9.38 -26.04
C LEU A 335 -4.13 -10.38 -26.89
N LEU A 336 -2.92 -10.00 -27.26
CA LEU A 336 -1.98 -10.88 -27.95
C LEU A 336 -1.29 -11.80 -26.94
N ILE A 337 -1.40 -13.13 -27.13
CA ILE A 337 -0.83 -14.12 -26.20
C ILE A 337 0.33 -14.90 -26.80
N ARG A 338 0.44 -15.04 -28.14
CA ARG A 338 1.58 -15.64 -28.83
C ARG A 338 1.84 -14.93 -30.15
N LYS A 339 3.07 -14.49 -30.38
CA LYS A 339 3.50 -13.89 -31.66
C LYS A 339 3.55 -14.92 -32.79
N ALA A 340 3.66 -14.44 -34.03
CA ALA A 340 3.77 -15.29 -35.20
C ALA A 340 5.09 -16.12 -35.23
N ASP A 341 6.14 -15.65 -34.60
CA ASP A 341 7.41 -16.36 -34.42
C ASP A 341 7.36 -17.44 -33.31
N GLY A 342 6.22 -17.56 -32.61
CA GLY A 342 6.00 -18.53 -31.55
C GLY A 342 6.32 -18.03 -30.15
N SER A 343 6.87 -16.83 -29.99
CA SER A 343 7.21 -16.26 -28.67
C SER A 343 5.94 -15.86 -27.90
N PHE A 344 5.99 -16.01 -26.57
CA PHE A 344 4.91 -15.62 -25.66
C PHE A 344 5.11 -14.18 -25.20
N LEU A 345 4.01 -13.56 -24.76
CA LEU A 345 3.96 -12.18 -24.29
C LEU A 345 3.56 -12.12 -22.81
N TYR A 346 3.72 -10.96 -22.18
CA TYR A 346 3.35 -10.72 -20.78
C TYR A 346 1.92 -11.18 -20.46
N GLY A 347 0.96 -10.91 -21.34
CA GLY A 347 -0.41 -11.36 -21.13
C GLY A 347 -0.55 -12.87 -20.91
N THR A 348 0.29 -13.70 -21.56
CA THR A 348 0.28 -15.15 -21.36
C THR A 348 0.88 -15.53 -20.01
N THR A 349 1.97 -14.89 -19.62
CA THR A 349 2.62 -15.08 -18.32
C THR A 349 1.68 -14.65 -17.19
N ASP A 350 1.00 -13.51 -17.32
CA ASP A 350 0.03 -13.04 -16.33
C ASP A 350 -1.15 -14.01 -16.17
N LEU A 351 -1.68 -14.56 -17.26
CA LEU A 351 -2.74 -15.57 -17.19
C LEU A 351 -2.27 -16.84 -16.47
N ALA A 352 -1.04 -17.30 -16.74
CA ALA A 352 -0.46 -18.46 -16.07
C ALA A 352 -0.22 -18.17 -14.58
N THR A 353 0.21 -16.96 -14.25
CA THR A 353 0.41 -16.50 -12.86
C THR A 353 -0.91 -16.46 -12.10
N ILE A 354 -1.98 -15.91 -12.71
CA ILE A 354 -3.32 -15.90 -12.12
C ILE A 354 -3.80 -17.34 -11.86
N GLU A 355 -3.65 -18.22 -12.84
CA GLU A 355 -4.03 -19.64 -12.71
C GLU A 355 -3.32 -20.30 -11.52
N GLN A 356 -2.02 -20.10 -11.39
CA GLN A 356 -1.24 -20.67 -10.27
C GLN A 356 -1.68 -20.08 -8.92
N ARG A 357 -1.82 -18.76 -8.81
CA ARG A 357 -2.25 -18.09 -7.57
C ARG A 357 -3.62 -18.58 -7.10
N VAL A 358 -4.57 -18.74 -8.03
CA VAL A 358 -5.92 -19.26 -7.71
C VAL A 358 -5.85 -20.72 -7.26
N ARG A 359 -5.08 -21.56 -7.93
CA ARG A 359 -4.92 -22.97 -7.58
C ARG A 359 -4.25 -23.15 -6.22
N ASP A 360 -3.16 -22.44 -5.97
CA ASP A 360 -2.28 -22.68 -4.82
C ASP A 360 -2.77 -21.99 -3.55
N TYR A 361 -3.41 -20.81 -3.67
CA TYR A 361 -3.79 -19.98 -2.52
C TYR A 361 -5.29 -19.82 -2.33
N GLN A 362 -6.12 -20.10 -3.33
CA GLN A 362 -7.58 -19.91 -3.30
C GLN A 362 -7.96 -18.52 -2.75
N PRO A 363 -7.43 -17.43 -3.30
CA PRO A 363 -7.58 -16.10 -2.73
C PRO A 363 -9.01 -15.57 -2.90
N GLU A 364 -9.47 -14.76 -1.94
CA GLU A 364 -10.64 -13.90 -2.12
C GLU A 364 -10.32 -12.74 -3.07
N ARG A 365 -9.10 -12.19 -2.96
CA ARG A 365 -8.62 -11.04 -3.73
C ARG A 365 -7.18 -11.26 -4.20
N VAL A 366 -6.88 -10.78 -5.40
CA VAL A 366 -5.50 -10.64 -5.92
C VAL A 366 -5.31 -9.19 -6.32
N LEU A 367 -4.36 -8.51 -5.70
CA LEU A 367 -4.06 -7.10 -5.89
C LEU A 367 -2.76 -6.97 -6.68
N TYR A 368 -2.81 -6.27 -7.81
CA TYR A 368 -1.66 -5.96 -8.66
C TYR A 368 -1.28 -4.49 -8.46
N VAL A 369 -0.21 -4.24 -7.70
CA VAL A 369 0.25 -2.88 -7.38
C VAL A 369 1.21 -2.41 -8.47
N VAL A 370 0.65 -1.89 -9.55
CA VAL A 370 1.36 -1.56 -10.79
C VAL A 370 0.97 -0.16 -11.29
N GLY A 371 1.89 0.50 -12.00
CA GLY A 371 1.68 1.86 -12.53
C GLY A 371 0.48 1.99 -13.48
N SER A 372 -0.14 3.16 -13.49
CA SER A 372 -1.34 3.45 -14.30
C SER A 372 -1.19 3.21 -15.81
N PRO A 373 0.01 3.32 -16.44
CA PRO A 373 0.13 3.03 -17.87
C PRO A 373 -0.28 1.60 -18.27
N GLN A 374 -0.23 0.63 -17.35
CA GLN A 374 -0.63 -0.76 -17.62
C GLN A 374 -2.13 -1.05 -17.39
N GLN A 375 -2.96 -0.03 -17.22
CA GLN A 375 -4.38 -0.20 -16.92
C GLN A 375 -5.14 -1.00 -17.99
N LEU A 376 -4.91 -0.71 -19.27
CA LEU A 376 -5.55 -1.44 -20.36
C LEU A 376 -5.14 -2.92 -20.37
N HIS A 377 -3.86 -3.19 -20.17
CA HIS A 377 -3.33 -4.55 -20.10
C HIS A 377 -4.04 -5.37 -19.00
N PHE A 378 -4.11 -4.85 -17.79
CA PHE A 378 -4.81 -5.56 -16.70
C PHE A 378 -6.32 -5.71 -16.94
N GLN A 379 -6.98 -4.75 -17.56
CA GLN A 379 -8.38 -4.90 -17.97
C GLN A 379 -8.56 -6.08 -18.92
N GLN A 380 -7.68 -6.22 -19.92
CA GLN A 380 -7.70 -7.31 -20.87
C GLN A 380 -7.39 -8.67 -20.20
N VAL A 381 -6.33 -8.75 -19.41
CA VAL A 381 -5.93 -9.97 -18.69
C VAL A 381 -7.05 -10.43 -17.74
N PHE A 382 -7.63 -9.53 -16.94
CA PHE A 382 -8.70 -9.87 -16.02
C PHE A 382 -9.97 -10.34 -16.74
N PHE A 383 -10.29 -9.74 -17.89
CA PHE A 383 -11.42 -10.19 -18.71
C PHE A 383 -11.21 -11.64 -19.19
N ILE A 384 -10.03 -11.96 -19.69
CA ILE A 384 -9.71 -13.33 -20.12
C ILE A 384 -9.68 -14.30 -18.93
N ALA A 385 -9.11 -13.90 -17.79
CA ALA A 385 -9.12 -14.72 -16.58
C ALA A 385 -10.55 -15.07 -16.13
N ARG A 386 -11.52 -14.13 -16.26
CA ARG A 386 -12.94 -14.43 -16.02
C ARG A 386 -13.48 -15.49 -16.98
N LYS A 387 -13.14 -15.41 -18.27
CA LYS A 387 -13.50 -16.46 -19.25
C LYS A 387 -12.84 -17.81 -18.95
N MET A 388 -11.67 -17.83 -18.30
CA MET A 388 -11.03 -19.04 -17.78
C MET A 388 -11.73 -19.63 -16.55
N GLY A 389 -12.70 -18.92 -15.95
CA GLY A 389 -13.44 -19.37 -14.77
C GLY A 389 -12.91 -18.84 -13.43
N VAL A 390 -12.02 -17.85 -13.44
CA VAL A 390 -11.53 -17.20 -12.21
C VAL A 390 -12.66 -16.40 -11.57
N THR A 391 -12.98 -16.69 -10.30
CA THR A 391 -14.10 -16.09 -9.56
C THR A 391 -13.65 -15.09 -8.48
N CYS A 392 -12.40 -15.17 -7.99
CA CYS A 392 -11.86 -14.25 -6.99
C CYS A 392 -11.77 -12.80 -7.53
N SER A 393 -11.69 -11.81 -6.65
CA SER A 393 -11.50 -10.41 -7.07
C SER A 393 -10.08 -10.21 -7.62
N LEU A 394 -9.97 -9.73 -8.87
CA LEU A 394 -8.71 -9.29 -9.48
C LEU A 394 -8.72 -7.77 -9.55
N GLU A 395 -7.74 -7.11 -8.96
CA GLU A 395 -7.75 -5.66 -8.76
C GLU A 395 -6.42 -5.03 -9.18
N HIS A 396 -6.47 -4.09 -10.11
CA HIS A 396 -5.32 -3.26 -10.45
C HIS A 396 -5.25 -2.08 -9.47
N ILE A 397 -4.31 -2.12 -8.55
CA ILE A 397 -4.01 -1.06 -7.60
C ILE A 397 -3.08 -0.07 -8.29
N SER A 398 -3.65 0.65 -9.26
CA SER A 398 -2.90 1.60 -10.09
C SER A 398 -2.39 2.79 -9.28
N PHE A 399 -1.22 3.29 -9.67
CA PHE A 399 -0.63 4.49 -9.08
C PHE A 399 -0.02 5.39 -10.16
N GLY A 400 0.03 6.70 -9.89
CA GLY A 400 0.64 7.70 -10.78
C GLY A 400 2.17 7.67 -10.75
N SER A 401 2.81 8.54 -11.51
CA SER A 401 4.27 8.64 -11.62
C SER A 401 4.88 9.41 -10.43
N MET A 402 6.10 9.04 -10.04
CA MET A 402 6.92 9.88 -9.17
C MET A 402 7.85 10.74 -10.04
N ARG A 403 7.84 12.05 -9.78
CA ARG A 403 8.69 13.03 -10.44
C ARG A 403 9.63 13.64 -9.42
N PHE A 404 10.88 13.81 -9.78
CA PHE A 404 11.92 14.42 -8.96
C PHE A 404 12.59 15.57 -9.71
N LYS A 405 13.25 16.46 -8.99
CA LYS A 405 14.00 17.56 -9.59
C LYS A 405 15.29 17.05 -10.21
N ASP A 406 15.51 17.38 -11.48
CA ASP A 406 16.79 17.20 -12.15
C ASP A 406 17.81 18.28 -11.71
N LYS A 407 19.00 18.24 -12.30
CA LYS A 407 20.10 19.19 -12.00
C LYS A 407 19.73 20.64 -12.32
N ASP A 408 18.78 20.85 -13.23
CA ASP A 408 18.30 22.17 -13.66
C ASP A 408 17.08 22.63 -12.86
N GLY A 409 16.61 21.83 -11.89
CA GLY A 409 15.48 22.11 -11.02
C GLY A 409 14.10 21.78 -11.61
N ASN A 410 14.04 21.16 -12.80
CA ASN A 410 12.80 20.75 -13.44
C ASN A 410 12.32 19.38 -12.93
N TYR A 411 11.01 19.22 -12.79
CA TYR A 411 10.45 17.93 -12.42
C TYR A 411 10.42 16.98 -13.63
N THR A 412 11.06 15.81 -13.46
CA THR A 412 11.16 14.74 -14.47
C THR A 412 10.88 13.37 -13.85
N THR A 413 10.39 12.44 -14.63
CA THR A 413 10.36 11.01 -14.27
C THR A 413 11.69 10.31 -14.53
N GLY A 414 12.62 11.00 -15.24
CA GLY A 414 13.84 10.38 -15.73
C GLY A 414 13.59 9.39 -16.88
N SER A 415 14.67 8.79 -17.35
CA SER A 415 14.64 7.69 -18.32
C SER A 415 15.80 6.74 -18.03
N THR A 416 15.51 5.48 -17.83
CA THR A 416 16.51 4.42 -17.59
C THR A 416 17.47 4.31 -18.77
N ARG A 417 16.98 4.50 -20.00
CA ARG A 417 17.81 4.50 -21.22
C ARG A 417 18.80 5.65 -21.28
N LYS A 418 18.45 6.82 -20.72
CA LYS A 418 19.34 7.99 -20.66
C LYS A 418 20.25 7.97 -19.43
N GLY A 419 20.09 7.01 -18.52
CA GLY A 419 20.86 6.91 -17.30
C GLY A 419 20.65 8.07 -16.32
N ASN A 420 19.52 8.76 -16.38
CA ASN A 420 19.22 9.92 -15.54
C ASN A 420 18.10 9.66 -14.50
N VAL A 421 17.77 8.40 -14.25
CA VAL A 421 16.90 8.00 -13.13
C VAL A 421 17.78 7.72 -11.91
N PRO A 422 17.58 8.39 -10.78
CA PRO A 422 18.33 8.11 -9.56
C PRO A 422 18.15 6.65 -9.12
N LEU A 423 19.24 6.03 -8.70
CA LEU A 423 19.19 4.72 -8.07
C LEU A 423 18.44 4.81 -6.75
N LEU A 424 17.72 3.76 -6.41
CA LEU A 424 16.89 3.77 -5.19
C LEU A 424 17.76 3.89 -3.93
N ASP A 425 18.90 3.20 -3.89
CA ASP A 425 19.81 3.26 -2.74
C ASP A 425 20.44 4.64 -2.56
N GLU A 426 20.87 5.30 -3.66
CA GLU A 426 21.37 6.68 -3.62
C GLU A 426 20.30 7.66 -3.11
N PHE A 427 19.04 7.42 -3.47
CA PHE A 427 17.92 8.21 -3.02
C PHE A 427 17.64 8.03 -1.52
N LEU A 428 17.75 6.80 -1.01
CA LEU A 428 17.64 6.49 0.42
C LEU A 428 18.81 7.09 1.21
N ASP A 429 20.03 7.08 0.66
CA ASP A 429 21.22 7.69 1.26
C ASP A 429 21.05 9.20 1.39
N LEU A 430 20.65 9.88 0.31
CA LEU A 430 20.38 11.31 0.32
C LEU A 430 19.36 11.69 1.40
N ALA A 431 18.27 10.93 1.53
CA ALA A 431 17.25 11.21 2.52
C ALA A 431 17.78 11.02 3.95
N THR A 432 18.60 9.99 4.17
CA THR A 432 19.21 9.71 5.47
C THR A 432 20.21 10.80 5.84
N GLU A 433 21.08 11.23 4.91
CA GLU A 433 22.02 12.33 5.14
C GLU A 433 21.34 13.66 5.45
N ARG A 434 20.27 14.00 4.74
CA ARG A 434 19.48 15.22 5.00
C ARG A 434 18.75 15.14 6.34
N ALA A 435 18.21 13.97 6.71
CA ALA A 435 17.59 13.74 8.00
C ALA A 435 18.60 13.90 9.14
N ALA A 436 19.86 13.42 8.98
CA ALA A 436 20.93 13.63 9.95
C ALA A 436 21.23 15.10 10.17
N GLN A 437 21.29 15.90 9.10
CA GLN A 437 21.50 17.35 9.18
C GLN A 437 20.38 18.04 9.97
N VAL A 438 19.11 17.70 9.68
CA VAL A 438 17.94 18.26 10.38
C VAL A 438 17.94 17.85 11.85
N ALA A 439 18.19 16.58 12.16
CA ALA A 439 18.23 16.07 13.54
C ALA A 439 19.34 16.75 14.36
N LYS A 440 20.55 16.89 13.80
CA LYS A 440 21.67 17.55 14.46
C LYS A 440 21.42 19.04 14.73
N GLN A 441 20.73 19.74 13.81
CA GLN A 441 20.34 21.15 14.02
C GLN A 441 19.33 21.34 15.15
N LYS A 442 18.51 20.32 15.43
CA LYS A 442 17.49 20.37 16.49
C LYS A 442 18.01 19.91 17.85
N ASN A 443 18.93 18.97 17.83
CA ASN A 443 19.52 18.40 19.05
C ASN A 443 20.97 17.99 18.74
N ASP A 444 21.90 18.88 19.06
CA ASP A 444 23.35 18.70 18.89
C ASP A 444 24.00 17.79 19.96
N GLU A 445 23.24 17.45 21.02
CA GLU A 445 23.69 16.57 22.08
C GLU A 445 23.41 15.07 21.82
N LEU A 446 22.78 14.72 20.68
CA LEU A 446 22.54 13.32 20.33
C LEU A 446 23.88 12.59 20.10
N PRO A 447 24.12 11.43 20.75
CA PRO A 447 25.28 10.60 20.46
C PRO A 447 25.29 10.14 19.00
N ASP A 448 26.46 10.01 18.38
CA ASP A 448 26.59 9.69 16.96
C ASP A 448 25.83 8.42 16.55
N GLY A 449 25.81 7.38 17.40
CA GLY A 449 25.06 6.15 17.14
C GLY A 449 23.53 6.34 17.15
N GLU A 450 23.02 7.14 18.11
CA GLU A 450 21.59 7.50 18.15
C GLU A 450 21.23 8.42 16.98
N LEU A 451 22.11 9.36 16.62
CA LEU A 451 21.92 10.25 15.47
C LEU A 451 21.78 9.45 14.15
N ALA A 452 22.64 8.45 13.93
CA ALA A 452 22.60 7.61 12.74
C ALA A 452 21.28 6.82 12.64
N ASP A 453 20.79 6.25 13.77
CA ASP A 453 19.51 5.53 13.77
C ASP A 453 18.31 6.47 13.58
N VAL A 454 18.30 7.63 14.25
CA VAL A 454 17.27 8.66 14.04
C VAL A 454 17.26 9.12 12.58
N ALA A 455 18.43 9.38 11.99
CA ALA A 455 18.55 9.81 10.60
C ALA A 455 17.99 8.75 9.62
N ARG A 456 18.30 7.48 9.84
CA ARG A 456 17.76 6.36 9.05
C ARG A 456 16.23 6.29 9.17
N VAL A 457 15.71 6.27 10.38
CA VAL A 457 14.28 6.15 10.67
C VAL A 457 13.48 7.33 10.11
N VAL A 458 14.00 8.54 10.29
CA VAL A 458 13.35 9.78 9.82
C VAL A 458 13.45 9.91 8.31
N GLY A 459 14.63 9.66 7.72
CA GLY A 459 14.85 9.78 6.28
C GLY A 459 13.99 8.80 5.47
N ILE A 460 14.03 7.52 5.83
CA ILE A 460 13.22 6.48 5.16
C ILE A 460 11.72 6.70 5.42
N GLY A 461 11.35 7.06 6.64
CA GLY A 461 9.98 7.42 6.99
C GLY A 461 9.43 8.58 6.16
N ALA A 462 10.23 9.62 5.94
CA ALA A 462 9.85 10.78 5.13
C ALA A 462 9.55 10.41 3.67
N ILE A 463 10.39 9.56 3.06
CA ILE A 463 10.15 9.06 1.69
C ILE A 463 8.84 8.30 1.61
N LYS A 464 8.63 7.31 2.50
CA LYS A 464 7.42 6.48 2.51
C LYS A 464 6.16 7.30 2.72
N TYR A 465 6.18 8.17 3.71
CA TYR A 465 5.00 8.96 4.06
C TYR A 465 4.65 9.99 2.99
N ASN A 466 5.63 10.62 2.35
CA ASN A 466 5.39 11.57 1.27
C ASN A 466 4.57 10.95 0.12
N ASP A 467 4.77 9.67 -0.16
CA ASP A 467 3.97 8.94 -1.14
C ASP A 467 2.62 8.50 -0.54
N LEU A 468 2.64 7.77 0.58
CA LEU A 468 1.46 7.14 1.17
C LEU A 468 0.42 8.13 1.69
N SER A 469 0.80 9.38 1.97
CA SER A 469 -0.11 10.44 2.45
C SER A 469 -0.98 11.07 1.35
N ARG A 470 -0.78 10.70 0.10
CA ARG A 470 -1.55 11.19 -1.05
C ARG A 470 -2.36 10.07 -1.69
N ASP A 471 -3.44 10.42 -2.39
CA ASP A 471 -4.13 9.42 -3.19
C ASP A 471 -3.14 8.81 -4.19
N ARG A 472 -2.98 7.49 -4.15
CA ARG A 472 -2.02 6.75 -4.97
C ARG A 472 -2.16 7.01 -6.48
N GLN A 473 -3.35 7.39 -6.96
CA GLN A 473 -3.59 7.66 -8.37
C GLN A 473 -2.99 8.99 -8.83
N GLN A 474 -2.61 9.89 -7.90
CA GLN A 474 -1.98 11.16 -8.24
C GLN A 474 -0.50 10.99 -8.56
N ASP A 475 0.01 11.83 -9.48
CA ASP A 475 1.45 12.00 -9.66
C ASP A 475 2.06 12.68 -8.44
N ILE A 476 3.27 12.27 -8.06
CA ILE A 476 4.00 12.84 -6.93
C ILE A 476 5.18 13.65 -7.44
N HIS A 477 5.22 14.91 -7.02
CA HIS A 477 6.38 15.78 -7.17
C HIS A 477 7.18 15.72 -5.86
N PHE A 478 8.21 14.85 -5.84
CA PHE A 478 9.00 14.64 -4.64
C PHE A 478 9.96 15.80 -4.40
N ASP A 479 9.94 16.31 -3.17
CA ASP A 479 10.83 17.36 -2.67
C ASP A 479 11.32 16.93 -1.28
N ILE A 480 12.60 16.68 -1.16
CA ILE A 480 13.22 16.11 0.05
C ILE A 480 13.07 17.06 1.26
N ASP A 481 13.23 18.35 1.05
CA ASP A 481 13.16 19.33 2.13
C ASP A 481 11.73 19.45 2.68
N LYS A 482 10.72 19.37 1.80
CA LYS A 482 9.31 19.31 2.22
C LYS A 482 8.96 17.99 2.92
N ALA A 483 9.51 16.87 2.45
CA ALA A 483 9.27 15.56 3.05
C ALA A 483 9.85 15.45 4.47
N LEU A 484 10.97 16.14 4.74
CA LEU A 484 11.66 16.19 6.02
C LEU A 484 11.19 17.32 6.96
N ALA A 485 10.20 18.12 6.57
CA ALA A 485 9.68 19.18 7.42
C ALA A 485 9.07 18.61 8.72
N LEU A 486 9.35 19.27 9.85
CA LEU A 486 8.82 18.92 11.18
C LEU A 486 7.42 19.53 11.45
N GLU A 487 6.76 20.00 10.41
CA GLU A 487 5.42 20.59 10.44
C GLU A 487 4.63 20.16 9.20
N GLY A 488 3.30 20.23 9.28
CA GLY A 488 2.43 19.78 8.22
C GLY A 488 2.26 18.24 8.20
N ASN A 489 1.69 17.72 7.12
CA ASN A 489 1.38 16.30 6.97
C ASN A 489 2.61 15.49 6.48
N THR A 490 3.56 15.24 7.38
CA THR A 490 4.85 14.58 7.13
C THR A 490 5.14 13.49 8.17
N ALA A 491 5.97 12.49 7.80
CA ALA A 491 6.41 11.49 8.79
C ALA A 491 7.19 12.11 9.94
N PRO A 492 8.18 13.01 9.71
CA PRO A 492 8.91 13.63 10.81
C PRO A 492 8.02 14.36 11.83
N TYR A 493 6.91 14.96 11.38
CA TYR A 493 5.94 15.57 12.30
C TYR A 493 5.32 14.54 13.25
N MET A 494 4.85 13.39 12.71
CA MET A 494 4.26 12.33 13.53
C MET A 494 5.29 11.60 14.39
N GLN A 495 6.49 11.37 13.88
CA GLN A 495 7.61 10.80 14.61
C GLN A 495 8.01 11.71 15.78
N TYR A 496 8.05 13.02 15.56
CA TYR A 496 8.29 14.01 16.60
C TYR A 496 7.16 14.02 17.64
N ALA A 497 5.88 13.95 17.20
CA ALA A 497 4.75 13.85 18.13
C ALA A 497 4.87 12.62 19.03
N TYR A 498 5.21 11.45 18.47
CA TYR A 498 5.48 10.23 19.23
C TYR A 498 6.64 10.42 20.22
N ALA A 499 7.80 10.87 19.76
CA ALA A 499 8.99 11.07 20.60
C ALA A 499 8.72 12.04 21.76
N ARG A 500 7.91 13.09 21.53
CA ARG A 500 7.46 14.03 22.56
C ARG A 500 6.58 13.36 23.60
N LEU A 501 5.63 12.52 23.20
CA LEU A 501 4.81 11.74 24.13
C LEU A 501 5.65 10.79 24.99
N ARG A 502 6.64 10.13 24.40
CA ARG A 502 7.61 9.29 25.13
C ARG A 502 8.45 10.11 26.10
N SER A 503 8.85 11.32 25.72
CA SER A 503 9.58 12.23 26.61
C SER A 503 8.74 12.66 27.82
N ILE A 504 7.45 12.96 27.62
CA ILE A 504 6.53 13.30 28.74
C ILE A 504 6.38 12.10 29.68
N ALA A 505 6.23 10.89 29.15
CA ALA A 505 6.12 9.67 29.93
C ALA A 505 7.39 9.43 30.79
N ARG A 506 8.59 9.57 30.19
CA ARG A 506 9.87 9.44 30.91
C ARG A 506 10.00 10.50 32.04
N LYS A 507 9.63 11.74 31.74
CA LYS A 507 9.67 12.81 32.75
C LYS A 507 8.74 12.52 33.93
N ALA A 508 7.50 12.09 33.63
CA ALA A 508 6.54 11.68 34.66
C ALA A 508 7.07 10.55 35.54
N GLN A 509 7.67 9.53 34.92
CA GLN A 509 8.28 8.39 35.61
C GLN A 509 9.43 8.83 36.53
N ASN A 510 10.31 9.73 36.07
CA ASN A 510 11.43 10.26 36.85
C ASN A 510 10.94 11.09 38.05
N GLU A 511 9.77 11.73 37.94
CA GLU A 511 9.10 12.47 39.04
C GLU A 511 8.27 11.55 39.96
N GLY A 512 8.30 10.22 39.75
CA GLY A 512 7.54 9.24 40.56
C GLY A 512 6.01 9.29 40.31
N ALA A 513 5.56 9.87 39.19
CA ALA A 513 4.14 9.94 38.90
C ALA A 513 3.55 8.57 38.48
N ALA A 514 2.49 8.15 39.12
CA ALA A 514 1.74 6.96 38.77
C ALA A 514 0.96 7.18 37.47
N THR A 515 0.74 6.08 36.69
CA THR A 515 -0.19 6.03 35.56
C THR A 515 -1.45 5.31 36.01
N ALA A 516 -2.62 5.78 35.65
CA ALA A 516 -3.88 5.12 35.97
C ALA A 516 -4.09 3.83 35.14
N ASP A 517 -4.89 2.90 35.64
CA ASP A 517 -5.31 1.70 34.92
C ASP A 517 -6.32 2.03 33.81
N SER A 518 -7.13 3.06 34.01
CA SER A 518 -8.16 3.52 33.08
C SER A 518 -8.10 5.03 32.85
N VAL A 519 -8.70 5.47 31.76
CA VAL A 519 -8.87 6.90 31.43
C VAL A 519 -10.22 7.38 32.00
N THR A 520 -10.18 8.47 32.77
CA THR A 520 -11.37 9.19 33.23
C THR A 520 -11.49 10.48 32.41
N ILE A 521 -12.61 10.66 31.73
CA ILE A 521 -12.90 11.85 30.92
C ILE A 521 -13.60 12.87 31.81
N VAL A 522 -13.01 14.05 31.98
CA VAL A 522 -13.55 15.17 32.77
C VAL A 522 -13.63 16.43 31.92
N GLU A 523 -12.57 16.71 31.16
CA GLU A 523 -12.44 17.93 30.38
C GLU A 523 -12.88 17.71 28.92
N PRO A 524 -13.47 18.70 28.26
CA PRO A 524 -13.83 18.59 26.84
C PRO A 524 -12.65 18.23 25.91
N ALA A 525 -11.44 18.67 26.24
CA ALA A 525 -10.24 18.34 25.48
C ALA A 525 -9.87 16.85 25.60
N GLU A 526 -10.02 16.26 26.80
CA GLU A 526 -9.83 14.82 27.00
C GLU A 526 -10.83 14.02 26.16
N ARG A 527 -12.09 14.46 26.15
CA ARG A 527 -13.15 13.82 25.36
C ARG A 527 -12.89 13.88 23.85
N ARG A 528 -12.45 15.03 23.33
CA ARG A 528 -12.09 15.15 21.91
C ARG A 528 -10.95 14.21 21.53
N LEU A 529 -9.89 14.16 22.34
CA LEU A 529 -8.77 13.28 22.08
C LEU A 529 -9.16 11.79 22.19
N ALA A 530 -9.92 11.42 23.23
CA ALA A 530 -10.46 10.08 23.43
C ALA A 530 -11.30 9.61 22.22
N ARG A 531 -12.20 10.49 21.78
CA ARG A 531 -13.08 10.19 20.63
C ARG A 531 -12.26 10.00 19.34
N ARG A 532 -11.25 10.86 19.10
CA ARG A 532 -10.38 10.74 17.94
C ARG A 532 -9.55 9.45 17.96
N LEU A 533 -9.05 9.07 19.13
CA LEU A 533 -8.31 7.83 19.31
C LEU A 533 -9.13 6.59 18.94
N LEU A 534 -10.42 6.58 19.28
CA LEU A 534 -11.32 5.47 19.00
C LEU A 534 -11.73 5.32 17.51
N ASP A 535 -11.42 6.30 16.66
CA ASP A 535 -11.64 6.21 15.21
C ASP A 535 -10.56 5.37 14.48
N TYR A 536 -9.51 4.93 15.18
CA TYR A 536 -8.36 4.26 14.58
C TYR A 536 -8.73 3.02 13.77
N ALA A 537 -9.50 2.11 14.36
CA ALA A 537 -9.89 0.87 13.70
C ALA A 537 -10.66 1.14 12.39
N ALA A 538 -11.58 2.11 12.41
CA ALA A 538 -12.36 2.50 11.23
C ALA A 538 -11.46 3.09 10.11
N ALA A 539 -10.40 3.81 10.46
CA ALA A 539 -9.42 4.31 9.49
C ALA A 539 -8.66 3.15 8.82
N VAL A 540 -8.22 2.14 9.59
CA VAL A 540 -7.55 0.95 9.08
C VAL A 540 -8.48 0.13 8.18
N GLU A 541 -9.72 -0.10 8.58
CA GLU A 541 -10.75 -0.78 7.78
C GLU A 541 -11.03 -0.05 6.47
N THR A 542 -11.02 1.28 6.49
CA THR A 542 -11.20 2.10 5.28
C THR A 542 -10.07 1.84 4.29
N VAL A 543 -8.82 1.75 4.75
CA VAL A 543 -7.70 1.36 3.88
C VAL A 543 -7.88 -0.04 3.33
N ALA A 544 -8.25 -1.03 4.15
CA ALA A 544 -8.47 -2.40 3.70
C ALA A 544 -9.56 -2.49 2.61
N ARG A 545 -10.64 -1.71 2.75
CA ARG A 545 -11.75 -1.66 1.80
C ARG A 545 -11.40 -0.93 0.51
N THR A 546 -10.64 0.17 0.57
CA THR A 546 -10.39 1.05 -0.58
C THR A 546 -9.03 0.83 -1.25
N ALA A 547 -8.13 0.09 -0.61
CA ALA A 547 -6.72 -0.03 -0.96
C ALA A 547 -6.04 1.35 -1.13
N ARG A 548 -6.35 2.31 -0.24
CA ARG A 548 -5.85 3.70 -0.25
C ARG A 548 -5.19 4.05 1.09
N PRO A 549 -3.87 3.89 1.22
CA PRO A 549 -3.14 4.13 2.47
C PRO A 549 -3.27 5.57 3.01
N HIS A 550 -3.53 6.57 2.15
CA HIS A 550 -3.64 7.97 2.58
C HIS A 550 -4.73 8.19 3.63
N HIS A 551 -5.79 7.39 3.68
CA HIS A 551 -6.80 7.51 4.74
C HIS A 551 -6.23 7.25 6.14
N LEU A 552 -5.27 6.32 6.25
CA LEU A 552 -4.57 6.10 7.52
C LEU A 552 -3.61 7.26 7.83
N CYS A 553 -2.93 7.79 6.81
CA CYS A 553 -2.06 8.97 6.99
C CYS A 553 -2.84 10.20 7.46
N GLU A 554 -4.00 10.48 6.86
CA GLU A 554 -4.91 11.56 7.27
C GLU A 554 -5.35 11.39 8.73
N TYR A 555 -5.75 10.17 9.11
CA TYR A 555 -6.12 9.86 10.48
C TYR A 555 -4.97 10.13 11.47
N LEU A 556 -3.75 9.65 11.16
CA LEU A 556 -2.58 9.81 12.03
C LEU A 556 -2.19 11.29 12.17
N PHE A 557 -2.26 12.05 11.09
CA PHE A 557 -2.00 13.49 11.10
C PHE A 557 -3.01 14.23 11.99
N ASP A 558 -4.29 13.92 11.86
CA ASP A 558 -5.33 14.50 12.68
C ASP A 558 -5.19 14.12 14.18
N LEU A 559 -4.79 12.85 14.45
CA LEU A 559 -4.53 12.41 15.83
C LEU A 559 -3.35 13.17 16.45
N ALA A 560 -2.25 13.35 15.71
CA ALA A 560 -1.11 14.14 16.16
C ALA A 560 -1.48 15.61 16.41
N GLY A 561 -2.31 16.19 15.54
CA GLY A 561 -2.86 17.53 15.73
C GLY A 561 -3.74 17.66 16.98
N ALA A 562 -4.60 16.67 17.22
CA ALA A 562 -5.44 16.61 18.42
C ALA A 562 -4.63 16.53 19.71
N VAL A 563 -3.51 15.80 19.71
CA VAL A 563 -2.55 15.76 20.83
C VAL A 563 -1.94 17.14 21.08
N SER A 564 -1.52 17.82 20.03
CA SER A 564 -0.91 19.16 20.15
C SER A 564 -1.90 20.15 20.79
N THR A 565 -3.15 20.13 20.34
CA THR A 565 -4.23 20.95 20.91
C THR A 565 -4.51 20.58 22.36
N PHE A 566 -4.64 19.29 22.67
CA PHE A 566 -4.86 18.79 24.02
C PHE A 566 -3.76 19.28 24.98
N TYR A 567 -2.49 19.15 24.59
CA TYR A 567 -1.35 19.53 25.43
C TYR A 567 -1.29 21.05 25.70
N THR A 568 -1.85 21.86 24.81
CA THR A 568 -1.93 23.32 24.96
C THR A 568 -3.09 23.72 25.88
N GLU A 569 -4.22 23.04 25.80
CA GLU A 569 -5.43 23.38 26.55
C GLU A 569 -5.41 22.83 28.00
N VAL A 570 -4.76 21.67 28.22
CA VAL A 570 -4.89 20.94 29.50
C VAL A 570 -3.50 20.64 30.09
N PRO A 571 -3.22 21.04 31.34
CA PRO A 571 -1.98 20.70 32.01
C PRO A 571 -1.90 19.19 32.26
N VAL A 572 -0.79 18.54 31.88
CA VAL A 572 -0.57 17.11 32.11
C VAL A 572 0.27 16.91 33.38
N LEU A 573 1.56 17.27 33.36
CA LEU A 573 2.49 17.03 34.45
C LEU A 573 2.14 17.83 35.71
N LYS A 574 1.58 19.02 35.56
CA LYS A 574 1.19 19.93 36.64
C LYS A 574 -0.24 19.71 37.14
N ALA A 575 -0.96 18.70 36.63
CA ALA A 575 -2.30 18.40 37.09
C ALA A 575 -2.31 17.74 38.49
N GLN A 576 -3.48 17.72 39.13
CA GLN A 576 -3.69 16.95 40.37
C GLN A 576 -3.40 15.46 40.12
N PRO A 577 -2.96 14.70 41.14
CA PRO A 577 -2.45 13.34 40.95
C PRO A 577 -3.37 12.40 40.13
N GLU A 578 -4.66 12.40 40.42
CA GLU A 578 -5.64 11.53 39.74
C GLU A 578 -5.82 11.93 38.24
N ALA A 579 -6.00 13.22 37.98
CA ALA A 579 -6.11 13.76 36.64
C ALA A 579 -4.82 13.56 35.86
N ARG A 580 -3.65 13.76 36.51
CA ARG A 580 -2.34 13.49 35.91
C ARG A 580 -2.19 12.03 35.49
N ALA A 581 -2.54 11.10 36.38
CA ALA A 581 -2.44 9.66 36.11
C ALA A 581 -3.35 9.24 34.94
N SER A 582 -4.60 9.73 34.87
CA SER A 582 -5.53 9.51 33.77
C SER A 582 -5.03 10.09 32.45
N ARG A 583 -4.52 11.34 32.45
CA ARG A 583 -3.99 12.02 31.25
C ARG A 583 -2.74 11.33 30.71
N LEU A 584 -1.85 10.86 31.60
CA LEU A 584 -0.68 10.06 31.21
C LEU A 584 -1.10 8.74 30.53
N LYS A 585 -2.15 8.06 31.06
CA LYS A 585 -2.70 6.87 30.42
C LYS A 585 -3.24 7.18 29.02
N LEU A 586 -4.02 8.25 28.86
CA LEU A 586 -4.55 8.67 27.56
C LEU A 586 -3.43 8.96 26.56
N LEU A 587 -2.39 9.71 26.96
CA LEU A 587 -1.23 10.00 26.10
C LEU A 587 -0.41 8.76 25.75
N ALA A 588 -0.32 7.78 26.66
CA ALA A 588 0.32 6.49 26.37
C ALA A 588 -0.45 5.73 25.27
N LEU A 589 -1.78 5.67 25.36
CA LEU A 589 -2.62 5.06 24.31
C LEU A 589 -2.43 5.74 22.95
N VAL A 590 -2.36 7.07 22.93
CA VAL A 590 -2.10 7.82 21.70
C VAL A 590 -0.72 7.48 21.13
N ALA A 591 0.33 7.42 21.97
CA ALA A 591 1.68 7.08 21.51
C ALA A 591 1.72 5.69 20.88
N GLU A 592 1.11 4.70 21.52
CA GLU A 592 1.04 3.33 20.98
C GLU A 592 0.23 3.27 19.68
N THR A 593 -0.88 4.01 19.57
CA THR A 593 -1.68 4.07 18.33
C THR A 593 -0.92 4.75 17.19
N LEU A 594 -0.19 5.85 17.45
CA LEU A 594 0.67 6.48 16.44
C LEU A 594 1.76 5.53 15.97
N LYS A 595 2.45 4.84 16.89
CA LYS A 595 3.48 3.85 16.58
C LYS A 595 2.92 2.70 15.75
N HIS A 596 1.80 2.13 16.18
CA HIS A 596 1.16 1.02 15.46
C HIS A 596 0.68 1.47 14.07
N GLY A 597 0.00 2.61 13.96
CA GLY A 597 -0.48 3.12 12.68
C GLY A 597 0.64 3.42 11.69
N LEU A 598 1.75 4.04 12.15
CA LEU A 598 2.94 4.23 11.34
C LEU A 598 3.58 2.89 10.93
N SER A 599 3.58 1.89 11.82
CA SER A 599 4.08 0.55 11.50
C SER A 599 3.27 -0.15 10.40
N LEU A 600 1.95 0.08 10.32
CA LEU A 600 1.10 -0.40 9.21
C LEU A 600 1.45 0.26 7.87
N LEU A 601 2.02 1.46 7.90
CA LEU A 601 2.59 2.14 6.72
C LEU A 601 4.06 1.75 6.46
N GLY A 602 4.62 0.82 7.25
CA GLY A 602 6.02 0.41 7.17
C GLY A 602 6.99 1.49 7.64
N ILE A 603 6.55 2.41 8.51
CA ILE A 603 7.34 3.54 9.03
C ILE A 603 7.66 3.28 10.49
N GLU A 604 8.96 3.32 10.82
CA GLU A 604 9.46 3.21 12.18
C GLU A 604 9.35 4.56 12.92
N VAL A 605 9.41 4.52 14.24
CA VAL A 605 9.42 5.73 15.11
C VAL A 605 10.62 5.71 16.03
N PRO A 606 11.34 6.84 16.20
CA PRO A 606 12.45 6.93 17.13
C PRO A 606 11.93 7.19 18.55
N GLU A 607 12.58 6.63 19.57
CA GLU A 607 12.23 6.90 20.97
C GLU A 607 12.61 8.33 21.43
N ARG A 608 13.60 8.93 20.75
CA ARG A 608 14.08 10.32 20.97
C ARG A 608 14.32 10.97 19.61
N MET A 609 14.14 12.28 19.57
CA MET A 609 14.36 13.07 18.35
C MET A 609 14.80 14.48 18.71
#